data_734c3d0ec5b31f1620ef4503fce0b1d8
#
_entry.id   734c3d0ec5b31f1620ef4503fce0b1d8
#
_cell.length_a   1.000
_cell.length_b   1.000
_cell.length_c   1.000
_cell.angle_alpha   90.00
_cell.angle_beta   90.00
_cell.angle_gamma   90.00
#
_symmetry.space_group_name_H-M   'P 1'
#
loop_
_entity.id
_entity.type
_entity.pdbx_description
1 polymer ?
#
loop_
_entity_poly.entity_id
_entity_poly.type
_entity_poly.pdbx_seq_one_letter_code
_entity_poly.pdbx_strand_id
1 'polypeptide(L)'
;VTARIRIGNQTAISCADPLEPFRFAVHNGFDAFEWFSDKKEHDDGRISGWEESDMDAGARQWVRDTGAAYDVLFTVHAPWQANPLDADGIPLLIRSIDFARDIGADLVNLHLYMDDGPQGFVRALAPVLRHAAAAKLRISLENTPQTTPDDFTRTFACLAELPDVPASVVGMCLDIGHANLCPSTRNDFIRYVDLLDGVPIIHVHAHENRGDQDSHLTLFTGPSQEDDAGIRAFVERLQRRSYQGAVILEQWPDPPQLLVEAATRLRALLEYPSAPGAGPE
;
A
#
# COMPACT_ATOMS: atom_id res chain seq x y z
N VAL A 1 -22.60 -0.72 6.47
CA VAL A 1 -21.69 -1.19 5.41
C VAL A 1 -21.04 -2.46 5.94
N THR A 2 -21.23 -3.60 5.28
CA THR A 2 -20.51 -4.83 5.61
C THR A 2 -19.03 -4.60 5.36
N ALA A 3 -18.20 -4.80 6.38
CA ALA A 3 -16.75 -4.72 6.25
C ALA A 3 -16.29 -5.76 5.22
N ARG A 4 -15.64 -5.29 4.15
CA ARG A 4 -15.14 -6.14 3.05
C ARG A 4 -13.73 -5.71 2.67
N ILE A 5 -12.96 -6.60 2.09
CA ILE A 5 -11.70 -6.26 1.43
C ILE A 5 -12.05 -5.51 0.14
N ARG A 6 -11.43 -4.36 -0.06
CA ARG A 6 -11.59 -3.53 -1.26
C ARG A 6 -10.39 -3.75 -2.19
N ILE A 7 -10.62 -3.67 -3.49
CA ILE A 7 -9.55 -3.83 -4.48
C ILE A 7 -9.43 -2.53 -5.28
N GLY A 8 -8.22 -2.02 -5.32
CA GLY A 8 -7.88 -0.78 -6.00
C GLY A 8 -6.66 -0.89 -6.90
N ASN A 9 -6.38 0.20 -7.59
CA ASN A 9 -5.12 0.48 -8.26
C ASN A 9 -4.59 1.83 -7.79
N GLN A 10 -3.42 2.24 -8.28
CA GLN A 10 -2.84 3.53 -7.90
C GLN A 10 -2.50 4.40 -9.12
N THR A 11 -2.15 5.67 -8.87
CA THR A 11 -1.55 6.53 -9.89
C THR A 11 -0.21 5.98 -10.32
N ALA A 12 0.02 5.93 -11.64
CA ALA A 12 1.32 5.49 -12.16
C ALA A 12 2.44 6.49 -11.82
N ILE A 13 3.64 5.98 -11.53
CA ILE A 13 4.84 6.79 -11.20
C ILE A 13 5.13 7.86 -12.28
N SER A 14 4.85 7.58 -13.55
CA SER A 14 5.09 8.52 -14.66
C SER A 14 3.86 9.33 -15.05
N CYS A 15 2.76 9.20 -14.34
CA CYS A 15 1.49 9.82 -14.70
C CYS A 15 1.55 11.34 -14.54
N ALA A 16 1.35 12.07 -15.63
CA ALA A 16 1.31 13.53 -15.60
C ALA A 16 -0.07 14.08 -15.20
N ASP A 17 -1.16 13.36 -15.53
CA ASP A 17 -2.53 13.66 -15.08
C ASP A 17 -2.98 12.59 -14.08
N PRO A 18 -2.91 12.86 -12.77
CA PRO A 18 -3.30 11.87 -11.74
C PRO A 18 -4.79 11.51 -11.77
N LEU A 19 -5.62 12.31 -12.44
CA LEU A 19 -7.05 12.04 -12.56
C LEU A 19 -7.37 10.98 -13.60
N GLU A 20 -6.49 10.71 -14.56
CA GLU A 20 -6.72 9.69 -15.60
C GLU A 20 -6.79 8.27 -15.02
N PRO A 21 -5.81 7.79 -14.21
CA PRO A 21 -5.91 6.50 -13.55
C PRO A 21 -7.10 6.39 -12.59
N PHE A 22 -7.48 7.48 -11.94
CA PHE A 22 -8.65 7.49 -11.07
C PHE A 22 -9.96 7.34 -11.86
N ARG A 23 -10.11 8.06 -13.00
CA ARG A 23 -11.27 7.88 -13.90
C ARG A 23 -11.35 6.44 -14.43
N PHE A 24 -10.20 5.83 -14.76
CA PHE A 24 -10.12 4.43 -15.15
C PHE A 24 -10.62 3.51 -14.01
N ALA A 25 -10.18 3.74 -12.77
CA ALA A 25 -10.60 2.98 -11.60
C ALA A 25 -12.13 3.03 -11.43
N VAL A 26 -12.70 4.23 -11.40
CA VAL A 26 -14.17 4.42 -11.26
C VAL A 26 -14.94 3.75 -12.39
N HIS A 27 -14.49 3.93 -13.65
CA HIS A 27 -15.15 3.35 -14.82
C HIS A 27 -15.16 1.82 -14.79
N ASN A 28 -14.11 1.19 -14.25
CA ASN A 28 -13.97 -0.25 -14.21
C ASN A 28 -14.38 -0.89 -12.86
N GLY A 29 -15.04 -0.12 -11.98
CA GLY A 29 -15.61 -0.63 -10.74
C GLY A 29 -14.59 -1.05 -9.68
N PHE A 30 -13.44 -0.39 -9.64
CA PHE A 30 -12.54 -0.49 -8.49
C PHE A 30 -13.19 0.23 -7.30
N ASP A 31 -13.05 -0.34 -6.12
CA ASP A 31 -13.63 0.20 -4.87
C ASP A 31 -12.59 0.69 -3.86
N ALA A 32 -11.33 0.77 -4.30
CA ALA A 32 -10.26 1.53 -3.65
C ALA A 32 -9.39 2.21 -4.71
N PHE A 33 -8.68 3.27 -4.31
CA PHE A 33 -7.71 3.95 -5.16
C PHE A 33 -6.62 4.58 -4.30
N GLU A 34 -5.36 4.42 -4.72
CA GLU A 34 -4.23 5.03 -4.05
C GLU A 34 -3.62 6.15 -4.87
N TRP A 35 -3.39 7.28 -4.22
CA TRP A 35 -2.76 8.46 -4.79
C TRP A 35 -1.28 8.45 -4.44
N PHE A 36 -0.43 8.24 -5.44
CA PHE A 36 1.02 8.24 -5.28
C PHE A 36 1.61 9.48 -5.94
N SER A 37 2.02 10.45 -5.12
CA SER A 37 2.58 11.74 -5.53
C SER A 37 4.10 11.66 -5.60
N ASP A 38 4.65 11.17 -6.71
CA ASP A 38 6.10 11.01 -6.90
C ASP A 38 6.61 11.80 -8.11
N LYS A 39 6.58 13.12 -8.00
CA LYS A 39 7.10 14.03 -9.03
C LYS A 39 8.61 13.97 -9.08
N LYS A 40 9.16 13.74 -10.27
CA LYS A 40 10.59 13.62 -10.50
C LYS A 40 11.04 14.53 -11.64
N GLU A 41 12.06 15.33 -11.35
CA GLU A 41 12.82 16.05 -12.37
C GLU A 41 14.01 15.17 -12.81
N HIS A 42 14.14 14.97 -14.11
CA HIS A 42 15.21 14.20 -14.72
C HIS A 42 16.37 15.12 -15.11
N ASP A 43 17.59 14.57 -15.26
CA ASP A 43 18.81 15.31 -15.61
C ASP A 43 18.70 16.08 -16.94
N ASP A 44 17.79 15.68 -17.83
CA ASP A 44 17.50 16.34 -19.10
C ASP A 44 16.42 17.45 -18.98
N GLY A 45 15.99 17.77 -17.77
CA GLY A 45 14.96 18.78 -17.47
C GLY A 45 13.52 18.30 -17.73
N ARG A 46 13.30 17.03 -18.08
CA ARG A 46 11.95 16.47 -18.15
C ARG A 46 11.38 16.29 -16.72
N ILE A 47 10.10 16.55 -16.58
CA ILE A 47 9.33 16.25 -15.36
C ILE A 47 8.44 15.04 -15.66
N SER A 48 8.45 14.06 -14.77
CA SER A 48 7.50 12.96 -14.76
C SER A 48 6.79 12.87 -13.41
N GLY A 49 5.61 12.25 -13.39
CA GLY A 49 4.80 12.19 -12.20
C GLY A 49 4.13 13.52 -11.84
N TRP A 50 3.58 13.59 -10.67
CA TRP A 50 2.83 14.73 -10.13
C TRP A 50 3.12 14.88 -8.64
N GLU A 51 2.77 16.03 -8.08
CA GLU A 51 2.80 16.28 -6.64
C GLU A 51 1.47 16.88 -6.18
N GLU A 52 1.22 16.89 -4.90
CA GLU A 52 -0.07 17.30 -4.31
C GLU A 52 -0.46 18.74 -4.69
N SER A 53 0.53 19.62 -4.95
CA SER A 53 0.31 21.00 -5.38
C SER A 53 -0.20 21.12 -6.83
N ASP A 54 -0.04 20.10 -7.66
CA ASP A 54 -0.55 20.06 -9.03
C ASP A 54 -2.08 19.87 -9.08
N MET A 55 -2.69 19.45 -7.96
CA MET A 55 -4.12 19.28 -7.81
C MET A 55 -4.72 20.44 -7.00
N ASP A 56 -5.45 21.33 -7.67
CA ASP A 56 -6.10 22.47 -7.03
C ASP A 56 -7.28 22.05 -6.13
N ALA A 57 -7.84 23.02 -5.38
CA ALA A 57 -8.94 22.77 -4.45
C ALA A 57 -10.20 22.24 -5.16
N GLY A 58 -10.46 22.65 -6.39
CA GLY A 58 -11.61 22.20 -7.18
C GLY A 58 -11.45 20.73 -7.58
N ALA A 59 -10.26 20.35 -8.02
CA ALA A 59 -9.92 18.97 -8.36
C ALA A 59 -10.00 18.06 -7.12
N ARG A 60 -9.46 18.47 -5.96
CA ARG A 60 -9.56 17.72 -4.70
C ARG A 60 -11.02 17.53 -4.26
N GLN A 61 -11.85 18.57 -4.38
CA GLN A 61 -13.27 18.46 -4.07
C GLN A 61 -13.97 17.48 -5.01
N TRP A 62 -13.70 17.57 -6.33
CA TRP A 62 -14.26 16.64 -7.31
C TRP A 62 -13.85 15.18 -7.02
N VAL A 63 -12.58 14.94 -6.65
CA VAL A 63 -12.10 13.61 -6.23
C VAL A 63 -12.90 13.10 -5.04
N ARG A 64 -13.05 13.90 -4.00
CA ARG A 64 -13.80 13.56 -2.78
C ARG A 64 -15.27 13.20 -3.10
N ASP A 65 -15.94 14.07 -3.88
CA ASP A 65 -17.34 13.89 -4.23
C ASP A 65 -17.54 12.63 -5.09
N THR A 66 -16.62 12.39 -6.03
CA THR A 66 -16.63 11.20 -6.87
C THR A 66 -16.39 9.95 -6.04
N GLY A 67 -15.40 9.95 -5.16
CA GLY A 67 -15.12 8.82 -4.25
C GLY A 67 -16.34 8.47 -3.39
N ALA A 68 -17.00 9.48 -2.83
CA ALA A 68 -18.22 9.28 -2.05
C ALA A 68 -19.38 8.73 -2.91
N ALA A 69 -19.54 9.23 -4.14
CA ALA A 69 -20.63 8.80 -5.04
C ALA A 69 -20.49 7.33 -5.51
N TYR A 70 -19.26 6.86 -5.67
CA TYR A 70 -18.96 5.52 -6.17
C TYR A 70 -18.46 4.56 -5.06
N ASP A 71 -18.49 4.97 -3.78
CA ASP A 71 -18.00 4.19 -2.62
C ASP A 71 -16.55 3.72 -2.79
N VAL A 72 -15.67 4.62 -3.28
CA VAL A 72 -14.23 4.35 -3.43
C VAL A 72 -13.48 4.77 -2.18
N LEU A 73 -12.75 3.84 -1.56
CA LEU A 73 -11.84 4.11 -0.45
C LEU A 73 -10.55 4.72 -1.01
N PHE A 74 -10.12 5.86 -0.47
CA PHE A 74 -8.85 6.46 -0.83
C PHE A 74 -7.75 6.17 0.18
N THR A 75 -6.56 5.93 -0.34
CA THR A 75 -5.28 5.93 0.37
C THR A 75 -4.31 6.87 -0.35
N VAL A 76 -3.28 7.30 0.35
CA VAL A 76 -2.21 8.13 -0.23
C VAL A 76 -0.88 7.45 0.02
N HIS A 77 -0.10 7.22 -1.00
CA HIS A 77 1.29 6.83 -0.86
C HIS A 77 2.18 8.07 -0.86
N ALA A 78 2.95 8.28 0.21
CA ALA A 78 3.92 9.36 0.25
C ALA A 78 5.03 9.12 -0.78
N PRO A 79 5.67 10.19 -1.32
CA PRO A 79 6.81 10.03 -2.21
C PRO A 79 7.86 9.10 -1.61
N TRP A 80 8.51 8.29 -2.46
CA TRP A 80 9.50 7.33 -1.95
C TRP A 80 10.69 7.99 -1.23
N GLN A 81 10.97 9.28 -1.50
CA GLN A 81 11.98 10.07 -0.81
C GLN A 81 11.51 10.56 0.60
N ALA A 82 10.26 10.34 0.96
CA ALA A 82 9.70 10.83 2.22
C ALA A 82 10.18 9.97 3.43
N ASN A 83 11.50 9.88 3.59
CA ASN A 83 12.13 9.22 4.71
C ASN A 83 12.14 10.14 5.94
N PRO A 84 11.50 9.79 7.06
CA PRO A 84 11.48 10.64 8.26
C PRO A 84 12.86 10.83 8.91
N LEU A 85 13.86 10.02 8.54
CA LEU A 85 15.24 10.19 9.00
C LEU A 85 15.98 11.32 8.26
N ASP A 86 15.48 11.74 7.11
CA ASP A 86 16.06 12.82 6.32
C ASP A 86 15.43 14.18 6.65
N ALA A 87 16.18 15.26 6.50
CA ALA A 87 15.74 16.62 6.83
C ALA A 87 14.48 17.05 6.06
N ASP A 88 14.37 16.62 4.78
CA ASP A 88 13.26 16.98 3.90
C ASP A 88 12.10 15.97 3.93
N GLY A 89 12.28 14.81 4.58
CA GLY A 89 11.29 13.75 4.62
C GLY A 89 10.03 14.09 5.41
N ILE A 90 10.19 14.70 6.59
CA ILE A 90 9.05 15.09 7.43
C ILE A 90 8.14 16.12 6.74
N PRO A 91 8.63 17.20 6.11
CA PRO A 91 7.79 18.10 5.33
C PRO A 91 7.01 17.41 4.21
N LEU A 92 7.61 16.44 3.51
CA LEU A 92 6.93 15.63 2.50
C LEU A 92 5.78 14.82 3.10
N LEU A 93 6.02 14.12 4.21
CA LEU A 93 5.00 13.33 4.91
C LEU A 93 3.83 14.18 5.42
N ILE A 94 4.11 15.36 5.98
CA ILE A 94 3.06 16.30 6.43
C ILE A 94 2.22 16.75 5.24
N ARG A 95 2.83 17.06 4.10
CA ARG A 95 2.14 17.46 2.87
C ARG A 95 1.22 16.34 2.35
N SER A 96 1.69 15.09 2.35
CA SER A 96 0.87 13.93 1.97
C SER A 96 -0.30 13.69 2.94
N ILE A 97 -0.12 13.93 4.26
CA ILE A 97 -1.20 13.85 5.25
C ILE A 97 -2.25 14.96 5.01
N ASP A 98 -1.82 16.19 4.75
CA ASP A 98 -2.73 17.30 4.47
C ASP A 98 -3.52 17.06 3.18
N PHE A 99 -2.87 16.54 2.14
CA PHE A 99 -3.54 16.12 0.90
C PHE A 99 -4.55 14.99 1.15
N ALA A 100 -4.17 13.95 1.90
CA ALA A 100 -5.04 12.83 2.26
C ALA A 100 -6.31 13.32 2.99
N ARG A 101 -6.15 14.24 3.96
CA ARG A 101 -7.28 14.89 4.64
C ARG A 101 -8.18 15.64 3.64
N ASP A 102 -7.60 16.39 2.70
CA ASP A 102 -8.33 17.22 1.74
C ASP A 102 -9.15 16.38 0.76
N ILE A 103 -8.69 15.21 0.35
CA ILE A 103 -9.43 14.30 -0.54
C ILE A 103 -10.32 13.30 0.21
N GLY A 104 -10.24 13.26 1.55
CA GLY A 104 -11.02 12.32 2.37
C GLY A 104 -10.47 10.89 2.34
N ALA A 105 -9.16 10.73 2.25
CA ALA A 105 -8.50 9.43 2.34
C ALA A 105 -8.54 8.87 3.77
N ASP A 106 -8.31 7.56 3.88
CA ASP A 106 -8.37 6.81 5.14
C ASP A 106 -7.00 6.66 5.82
N LEU A 107 -5.94 6.59 5.01
CA LEU A 107 -4.57 6.46 5.50
C LEU A 107 -3.53 7.05 4.53
N VAL A 108 -2.32 7.27 5.07
CA VAL A 108 -1.11 7.56 4.29
C VAL A 108 -0.12 6.43 4.48
N ASN A 109 0.39 5.90 3.37
CA ASN A 109 1.42 4.87 3.31
C ASN A 109 2.80 5.49 3.15
N LEU A 110 3.81 4.92 3.81
CA LEU A 110 5.23 5.24 3.61
C LEU A 110 6.10 4.00 3.87
N HIS A 111 7.28 3.96 3.26
CA HIS A 111 8.23 2.87 3.46
C HIS A 111 8.82 2.85 4.88
N LEU A 112 9.11 1.67 5.39
CA LEU A 112 9.90 1.49 6.61
C LEU A 112 11.40 1.61 6.29
N TYR A 113 12.07 2.58 6.90
CA TYR A 113 13.50 2.81 6.77
C TYR A 113 14.24 2.36 8.03
N MET A 114 15.33 1.63 7.86
CA MET A 114 16.04 0.98 8.98
C MET A 114 17.46 1.50 9.23
N ASP A 115 17.85 2.62 8.58
CA ASP A 115 19.22 3.18 8.67
C ASP A 115 19.64 3.50 10.10
N ASP A 116 18.72 4.01 10.94
CA ASP A 116 18.93 4.30 12.35
C ASP A 116 18.30 3.25 13.29
N GLY A 117 17.89 2.12 12.73
CA GLY A 117 17.18 1.04 13.43
C GLY A 117 15.78 1.44 13.90
N PRO A 118 15.03 0.50 14.54
CA PRO A 118 13.62 0.71 14.90
C PRO A 118 13.39 1.93 15.80
N GLN A 119 14.21 2.13 16.83
CA GLN A 119 14.07 3.25 17.76
C GLN A 119 14.37 4.60 17.11
N GLY A 120 15.38 4.66 16.23
CA GLY A 120 15.72 5.88 15.49
C GLY A 120 14.59 6.27 14.57
N PHE A 121 14.09 5.32 13.77
CA PHE A 121 12.97 5.52 12.88
C PHE A 121 11.69 5.97 13.61
N VAL A 122 11.30 5.27 14.67
CA VAL A 122 10.08 5.60 15.44
C VAL A 122 10.18 6.99 16.08
N ARG A 123 11.37 7.36 16.58
CA ARG A 123 11.61 8.70 17.14
C ARG A 123 11.46 9.78 16.08
N ALA A 124 12.01 9.58 14.89
CA ALA A 124 11.90 10.51 13.78
C ALA A 124 10.45 10.61 13.25
N LEU A 125 9.72 9.49 13.19
CA LEU A 125 8.34 9.41 12.73
C LEU A 125 7.32 10.00 13.73
N ALA A 126 7.62 10.07 15.01
CA ALA A 126 6.67 10.45 16.05
C ALA A 126 5.93 11.80 15.80
N PRO A 127 6.56 12.88 15.29
CA PRO A 127 5.83 14.11 14.92
C PRO A 127 4.79 13.88 13.81
N VAL A 128 5.11 13.04 12.83
CA VAL A 128 4.21 12.70 11.71
C VAL A 128 3.01 11.92 12.21
N LEU A 129 3.20 10.96 13.11
CA LEU A 129 2.12 10.17 13.72
C LEU A 129 1.17 11.06 14.53
N ARG A 130 1.69 12.05 15.27
CA ARG A 130 0.85 13.02 16.00
C ARG A 130 0.04 13.89 15.03
N HIS A 131 0.63 14.33 13.93
CA HIS A 131 -0.07 15.10 12.90
C HIS A 131 -1.18 14.26 12.24
N ALA A 132 -0.90 13.02 11.87
CA ALA A 132 -1.89 12.08 11.33
C ALA A 132 -3.05 11.82 12.32
N ALA A 133 -2.73 11.59 13.61
CA ALA A 133 -3.73 11.41 14.65
C ALA A 133 -4.65 12.64 14.79
N ALA A 134 -4.08 13.86 14.77
CA ALA A 134 -4.86 15.11 14.81
C ALA A 134 -5.75 15.28 13.57
N ALA A 135 -5.29 14.81 12.40
CA ALA A 135 -6.04 14.78 11.15
C ALA A 135 -7.06 13.61 11.07
N LYS A 136 -7.09 12.71 12.05
CA LYS A 136 -7.89 11.47 12.08
C LYS A 136 -7.56 10.51 10.93
N LEU A 137 -6.31 10.50 10.51
CA LEU A 137 -5.77 9.62 9.49
C LEU A 137 -4.92 8.53 10.13
N ARG A 138 -4.82 7.41 9.47
CA ARG A 138 -3.90 6.32 9.82
C ARG A 138 -2.62 6.43 9.01
N ILE A 139 -1.57 5.82 9.51
CA ILE A 139 -0.28 5.65 8.82
C ILE A 139 -0.06 4.16 8.61
N SER A 140 0.31 3.75 7.41
CA SER A 140 0.82 2.40 7.16
C SER A 140 2.32 2.45 6.86
N LEU A 141 3.05 1.52 7.46
CA LEU A 141 4.47 1.31 7.22
C LEU A 141 4.64 0.14 6.26
N GLU A 142 5.24 0.39 5.13
CA GLU A 142 5.40 -0.61 4.07
C GLU A 142 6.74 -1.33 4.17
N ASN A 143 6.72 -2.64 3.97
CA ASN A 143 7.95 -3.39 3.80
C ASN A 143 8.59 -3.11 2.44
N THR A 144 9.90 -2.97 2.47
CA THR A 144 10.76 -2.93 1.28
C THR A 144 11.44 -4.30 1.08
N PRO A 145 12.08 -4.56 -0.07
CA PRO A 145 12.85 -5.80 -0.26
C PRO A 145 13.91 -6.09 0.81
N GLN A 146 14.37 -5.05 1.53
CA GLN A 146 15.42 -5.15 2.55
C GLN A 146 14.87 -5.33 3.97
N THR A 147 13.61 -4.96 4.23
CA THR A 147 13.01 -5.03 5.58
C THR A 147 12.48 -6.42 5.88
N THR A 148 12.83 -6.94 7.04
CA THR A 148 12.46 -8.29 7.47
C THR A 148 11.22 -8.28 8.38
N PRO A 149 10.54 -9.43 8.58
CA PRO A 149 9.46 -9.54 9.58
C PRO A 149 9.90 -9.15 11.01
N ASP A 150 11.18 -9.43 11.38
CA ASP A 150 11.73 -9.04 12.67
C ASP A 150 11.86 -7.51 12.81
N ASP A 151 12.23 -6.81 11.74
CA ASP A 151 12.28 -5.35 11.75
C ASP A 151 10.90 -4.75 12.04
N PHE A 152 9.83 -5.32 11.47
CA PHE A 152 8.46 -4.92 11.79
C PHE A 152 8.10 -5.21 13.24
N THR A 153 8.34 -6.41 13.73
CA THR A 153 8.07 -6.79 15.13
C THR A 153 8.74 -5.83 16.10
N ARG A 154 10.01 -5.51 15.88
CA ARG A 154 10.79 -4.58 16.71
C ARG A 154 10.29 -3.13 16.57
N THR A 155 9.95 -2.70 15.36
CA THR A 155 9.41 -1.35 15.12
C THR A 155 8.07 -1.17 15.83
N PHE A 156 7.16 -2.15 15.73
CA PHE A 156 5.87 -2.09 16.41
C PHE A 156 6.00 -2.17 17.94
N ALA A 157 6.99 -2.88 18.46
CA ALA A 157 7.33 -2.83 19.90
C ALA A 157 7.76 -1.42 20.34
N CYS A 158 8.59 -0.72 19.55
CA CYS A 158 8.97 0.67 19.83
C CYS A 158 7.79 1.64 19.69
N LEU A 159 6.90 1.44 18.70
CA LEU A 159 5.69 2.25 18.52
C LEU A 159 4.73 2.15 19.70
N ALA A 160 4.62 0.97 20.30
CA ALA A 160 3.78 0.74 21.48
C ALA A 160 4.27 1.52 22.72
N GLU A 161 5.53 1.95 22.75
CA GLU A 161 6.09 2.76 23.83
C GLU A 161 5.83 4.27 23.68
N LEU A 162 5.26 4.71 22.54
CA LEU A 162 4.96 6.13 22.33
C LEU A 162 3.69 6.55 23.13
N PRO A 163 3.83 7.44 24.15
CA PRO A 163 2.71 7.73 25.05
C PRO A 163 1.56 8.53 24.41
N ASP A 164 1.86 9.31 23.38
CA ASP A 164 0.93 10.29 22.80
C ASP A 164 0.39 9.87 21.42
N VAL A 165 0.62 8.63 21.01
CA VAL A 165 0.16 8.08 19.73
C VAL A 165 -0.73 6.87 19.99
N PRO A 166 -2.03 6.94 19.68
CA PRO A 166 -2.90 5.76 19.81
C PRO A 166 -2.41 4.63 18.89
N ALA A 167 -2.38 3.40 19.40
CA ALA A 167 -1.95 2.24 18.62
C ALA A 167 -2.78 2.04 17.33
N SER A 168 -4.03 2.54 17.29
CA SER A 168 -4.90 2.48 16.11
C SER A 168 -4.49 3.41 14.97
N VAL A 169 -3.57 4.34 15.21
CA VAL A 169 -3.10 5.31 14.19
C VAL A 169 -2.12 4.67 13.23
N VAL A 170 -1.38 3.65 13.63
CA VAL A 170 -0.33 3.05 12.82
C VAL A 170 -0.52 1.55 12.63
N GLY A 171 -0.27 1.07 11.42
CA GLY A 171 -0.25 -0.34 11.06
C GLY A 171 0.76 -0.61 9.95
N MET A 172 0.78 -1.83 9.47
CA MET A 172 1.64 -2.24 8.37
C MET A 172 0.90 -2.15 7.04
N CYS A 173 1.55 -1.65 6.00
CA CYS A 173 1.27 -2.00 4.62
C CYS A 173 2.10 -3.24 4.28
N LEU A 174 1.43 -4.33 3.95
CA LEU A 174 2.09 -5.53 3.47
C LEU A 174 2.16 -5.49 1.95
N ASP A 175 3.35 -5.26 1.42
CA ASP A 175 3.63 -5.48 0.00
C ASP A 175 4.15 -6.90 -0.21
N ILE A 176 3.37 -7.70 -0.98
CA ILE A 176 3.71 -9.11 -1.23
C ILE A 176 4.82 -9.29 -2.27
N GLY A 177 4.99 -8.34 -3.18
CA GLY A 177 6.08 -8.34 -4.14
C GLY A 177 7.43 -8.05 -3.46
N HIS A 178 7.48 -7.04 -2.59
CA HIS A 178 8.65 -6.78 -1.75
C HIS A 178 8.94 -7.95 -0.79
N ALA A 179 7.90 -8.53 -0.18
CA ALA A 179 8.07 -9.72 0.67
C ALA A 179 8.66 -10.91 -0.10
N ASN A 180 8.32 -11.05 -1.39
CA ASN A 180 8.89 -12.09 -2.27
C ASN A 180 10.37 -11.83 -2.61
N LEU A 181 10.87 -10.61 -2.45
CA LEU A 181 12.28 -10.28 -2.68
C LEU A 181 13.11 -10.35 -1.40
N CYS A 182 12.49 -10.53 -0.22
CA CYS A 182 13.18 -10.49 1.05
C CYS A 182 14.10 -11.72 1.25
N PRO A 183 15.44 -11.54 1.35
CA PRO A 183 16.37 -12.66 1.48
C PRO A 183 16.19 -13.47 2.77
N SER A 184 15.66 -12.84 3.83
CA SER A 184 15.49 -13.50 5.13
C SER A 184 14.46 -14.63 5.08
N THR A 185 13.52 -14.58 4.16
CA THR A 185 12.50 -15.60 3.92
C THR A 185 12.77 -16.44 2.66
N ARG A 186 13.90 -16.24 2.01
CA ARG A 186 14.33 -16.98 0.81
C ARG A 186 13.34 -16.87 -0.35
N ASN A 187 12.87 -15.65 -0.60
CA ASN A 187 11.90 -15.35 -1.64
C ASN A 187 10.55 -16.09 -1.47
N ASP A 188 10.15 -16.34 -0.23
CA ASP A 188 8.86 -16.92 0.14
C ASP A 188 8.01 -15.85 0.87
N PHE A 189 7.15 -15.17 0.11
CA PHE A 189 6.28 -14.14 0.68
C PHE A 189 5.22 -14.71 1.64
N ILE A 190 4.81 -15.95 1.49
CA ILE A 190 3.88 -16.61 2.43
C ILE A 190 4.57 -16.82 3.77
N ARG A 191 5.82 -17.28 3.76
CA ARG A 191 6.62 -17.37 4.97
C ARG A 191 6.83 -15.99 5.63
N TYR A 192 7.04 -14.95 4.81
CA TYR A 192 7.12 -13.57 5.31
C TYR A 192 5.86 -13.20 6.09
N VAL A 193 4.68 -13.40 5.51
CA VAL A 193 3.38 -13.14 6.13
C VAL A 193 3.17 -13.93 7.41
N ASP A 194 3.56 -15.22 7.41
CA ASP A 194 3.41 -16.11 8.57
C ASP A 194 4.32 -15.71 9.75
N LEU A 195 5.42 -14.99 9.50
CA LEU A 195 6.33 -14.46 10.52
C LEU A 195 5.90 -13.10 11.11
N LEU A 196 4.88 -12.44 10.55
CA LEU A 196 4.34 -11.17 11.04
C LEU A 196 3.32 -11.38 12.18
N ASP A 197 3.71 -12.12 13.22
CA ASP A 197 2.84 -12.35 14.38
C ASP A 197 2.69 -11.06 15.20
N GLY A 198 1.43 -10.71 15.54
CA GLY A 198 1.12 -9.50 16.32
C GLY A 198 1.29 -8.16 15.58
N VAL A 199 1.76 -8.15 14.32
CA VAL A 199 1.85 -6.94 13.51
C VAL A 199 0.49 -6.65 12.84
N PRO A 200 -0.13 -5.46 13.09
CA PRO A 200 -1.42 -5.13 12.52
C PRO A 200 -1.28 -4.75 11.04
N ILE A 201 -1.71 -5.60 10.12
CA ILE A 201 -1.77 -5.29 8.69
C ILE A 201 -3.05 -4.48 8.43
N ILE A 202 -2.93 -3.23 7.96
CA ILE A 202 -4.04 -2.32 7.70
C ILE A 202 -4.14 -1.89 6.24
N HIS A 203 -3.12 -2.19 5.44
CA HIS A 203 -3.03 -1.91 4.02
C HIS A 203 -2.26 -3.02 3.31
N VAL A 204 -2.48 -3.20 2.01
CA VAL A 204 -1.82 -4.23 1.22
C VAL A 204 -1.51 -3.69 -0.16
N HIS A 205 -0.26 -3.89 -0.60
CA HIS A 205 0.16 -3.79 -1.99
C HIS A 205 0.32 -5.18 -2.59
N ALA A 206 -0.13 -5.35 -3.81
CA ALA A 206 -0.10 -6.63 -4.48
C ALA A 206 0.41 -6.50 -5.91
N HIS A 207 1.58 -7.02 -6.16
CA HIS A 207 2.18 -7.22 -7.47
C HIS A 207 3.03 -8.49 -7.45
N GLU A 208 3.48 -8.93 -8.61
CA GLU A 208 4.35 -10.10 -8.72
C GLU A 208 5.75 -9.74 -9.20
N ASN A 209 6.68 -10.59 -8.88
CA ASN A 209 8.03 -10.65 -9.44
C ASN A 209 8.54 -12.09 -9.42
N ARG A 210 9.69 -12.33 -10.05
CA ARG A 210 10.28 -13.69 -10.13
C ARG A 210 11.31 -13.96 -9.02
N GLY A 211 11.33 -13.15 -7.96
CA GLY A 211 12.29 -13.25 -6.85
C GLY A 211 13.69 -12.73 -7.20
N ASP A 212 13.84 -11.94 -8.25
CA ASP A 212 15.10 -11.40 -8.76
C ASP A 212 15.18 -9.86 -8.68
N GLN A 213 14.11 -9.18 -9.06
CA GLN A 213 14.02 -7.72 -9.06
C GLN A 213 12.57 -7.27 -8.84
N ASP A 214 12.39 -6.04 -8.44
CA ASP A 214 11.10 -5.41 -8.20
C ASP A 214 10.44 -5.00 -9.53
N SER A 215 9.82 -5.97 -10.18
CA SER A 215 9.33 -5.84 -11.55
C SER A 215 7.87 -5.44 -11.68
N HIS A 216 7.13 -5.34 -10.58
CA HIS A 216 5.72 -4.95 -10.56
C HIS A 216 4.87 -5.64 -11.64
N LEU A 217 5.05 -6.95 -11.83
CA LEU A 217 4.24 -7.71 -12.78
C LEU A 217 2.79 -7.75 -12.29
N THR A 218 1.86 -7.63 -13.23
CA THR A 218 0.43 -7.73 -12.91
C THR A 218 0.12 -9.11 -12.32
N LEU A 219 -0.68 -9.15 -11.25
CA LEU A 219 -1.12 -10.40 -10.66
C LEU A 219 -1.71 -11.32 -11.74
N PHE A 220 -1.36 -12.59 -11.68
CA PHE A 220 -1.79 -13.65 -12.61
C PHE A 220 -1.22 -13.53 -14.03
N THR A 221 -0.19 -12.69 -14.23
CA THR A 221 0.57 -12.62 -15.49
C THR A 221 2.05 -13.00 -15.30
N GLY A 222 2.50 -13.06 -14.06
CA GLY A 222 3.82 -13.52 -13.64
C GLY A 222 3.80 -15.00 -13.21
N PRO A 223 4.50 -15.35 -12.12
CA PRO A 223 4.54 -16.72 -11.60
C PRO A 223 3.17 -17.34 -11.34
N SER A 224 2.20 -16.55 -10.85
CA SER A 224 0.85 -17.07 -10.56
C SER A 224 -0.01 -17.32 -11.80
N GLN A 225 0.47 -17.03 -13.00
CA GLN A 225 -0.15 -17.48 -14.25
C GLN A 225 -0.07 -19.00 -14.38
N GLU A 226 1.04 -19.60 -13.95
CA GLU A 226 1.27 -21.04 -14.02
C GLU A 226 0.75 -21.74 -12.75
N ASP A 227 1.00 -21.15 -11.57
CA ASP A 227 0.57 -21.69 -10.28
C ASP A 227 0.17 -20.56 -9.33
N ASP A 228 -1.13 -20.41 -9.08
CA ASP A 228 -1.69 -19.38 -8.19
C ASP A 228 -1.79 -19.81 -6.71
N ALA A 229 -1.21 -20.95 -6.33
CA ALA A 229 -1.27 -21.46 -4.96
C ALA A 229 -0.76 -20.45 -3.92
N GLY A 230 0.29 -19.69 -4.24
CA GLY A 230 0.80 -18.62 -3.39
C GLY A 230 -0.22 -17.50 -3.16
N ILE A 231 -0.90 -17.04 -4.22
CA ILE A 231 -1.92 -16.00 -4.10
C ILE A 231 -3.15 -16.53 -3.32
N ARG A 232 -3.57 -17.76 -3.52
CA ARG A 232 -4.63 -18.41 -2.74
C ARG A 232 -4.26 -18.48 -1.26
N ALA A 233 -3.05 -18.93 -0.97
CA ALA A 233 -2.54 -19.00 0.40
C ALA A 233 -2.48 -17.62 1.06
N PHE A 234 -2.15 -16.58 0.32
CA PHE A 234 -2.18 -15.19 0.79
C PHE A 234 -3.60 -14.73 1.12
N VAL A 235 -4.57 -14.96 0.23
CA VAL A 235 -5.99 -14.65 0.47
C VAL A 235 -6.48 -15.32 1.75
N GLU A 236 -6.15 -16.60 1.98
CA GLU A 236 -6.49 -17.30 3.22
C GLU A 236 -5.88 -16.63 4.47
N ARG A 237 -4.64 -16.07 4.39
CA ARG A 237 -4.02 -15.33 5.49
C ARG A 237 -4.76 -14.03 5.78
N LEU A 238 -5.17 -13.29 4.77
CA LEU A 238 -5.99 -12.09 4.94
C LEU A 238 -7.33 -12.42 5.62
N GLN A 239 -8.00 -13.47 5.19
CA GLN A 239 -9.27 -13.90 5.78
C GLN A 239 -9.11 -14.35 7.23
N ARG A 240 -8.08 -15.16 7.54
CA ARG A 240 -7.78 -15.58 8.92
C ARG A 240 -7.47 -14.41 9.87
N ARG A 241 -6.85 -13.35 9.35
CA ARG A 241 -6.58 -12.09 10.08
C ARG A 241 -7.80 -11.19 10.14
N SER A 242 -8.95 -11.56 9.54
CA SER A 242 -10.13 -10.71 9.42
C SER A 242 -9.81 -9.35 8.81
N TYR A 243 -8.91 -9.32 7.82
CA TYR A 243 -8.48 -8.11 7.14
C TYR A 243 -9.66 -7.41 6.44
N GLN A 244 -9.75 -6.09 6.57
CA GLN A 244 -10.85 -5.26 6.07
C GLN A 244 -10.38 -3.98 5.37
N GLY A 245 -9.12 -3.92 4.98
CA GLY A 245 -8.52 -2.79 4.28
C GLY A 245 -8.63 -2.89 2.76
N ALA A 246 -7.82 -2.07 2.08
CA ALA A 246 -7.64 -2.13 0.65
C ALA A 246 -6.48 -3.06 0.26
N VAL A 247 -6.64 -3.76 -0.86
CA VAL A 247 -5.56 -4.40 -1.62
C VAL A 247 -5.37 -3.55 -2.88
N ILE A 248 -4.26 -2.86 -2.97
CA ILE A 248 -3.90 -2.04 -4.12
C ILE A 248 -3.07 -2.86 -5.09
N LEU A 249 -3.53 -2.93 -6.33
CA LEU A 249 -2.77 -3.50 -7.42
C LEU A 249 -1.73 -2.46 -7.88
N GLU A 250 -0.50 -2.63 -7.43
CA GLU A 250 0.60 -1.70 -7.68
C GLU A 250 1.33 -2.06 -8.97
N GLN A 251 0.61 -1.98 -10.07
CA GLN A 251 1.10 -2.27 -11.41
C GLN A 251 0.52 -1.30 -12.43
N TRP A 252 1.25 -1.10 -13.53
CA TRP A 252 0.85 -0.24 -14.64
C TRP A 252 1.03 -0.97 -15.97
N PRO A 253 0.18 -1.99 -16.23
CA PRO A 253 0.30 -2.82 -17.42
C PRO A 253 -0.14 -2.06 -18.68
N ASP A 254 0.39 -2.51 -19.80
CA ASP A 254 -0.12 -2.16 -21.12
C ASP A 254 -0.50 -3.48 -21.85
N PRO A 255 -1.78 -3.73 -22.13
CA PRO A 255 -2.93 -2.83 -21.92
C PRO A 255 -3.44 -2.78 -20.47
N PRO A 256 -4.07 -1.68 -20.02
CA PRO A 256 -4.54 -1.51 -18.64
C PRO A 256 -5.69 -2.47 -18.26
N GLN A 257 -6.32 -3.14 -19.23
CA GLN A 257 -7.32 -4.19 -18.99
C GLN A 257 -6.81 -5.34 -18.13
N LEU A 258 -5.51 -5.60 -18.13
CA LEU A 258 -4.90 -6.62 -17.27
C LEU A 258 -5.15 -6.34 -15.77
N LEU A 259 -5.24 -5.06 -15.36
CA LEU A 259 -5.64 -4.71 -13.98
C LEU A 259 -7.08 -5.16 -13.68
N VAL A 260 -8.00 -4.98 -14.62
CA VAL A 260 -9.41 -5.38 -14.46
C VAL A 260 -9.54 -6.88 -14.34
N GLU A 261 -8.78 -7.62 -15.14
CA GLU A 261 -8.73 -9.09 -15.10
C GLU A 261 -8.15 -9.57 -13.76
N ALA A 262 -7.05 -8.97 -13.31
CA ALA A 262 -6.43 -9.27 -12.02
C ALA A 262 -7.39 -8.98 -10.85
N ALA A 263 -8.05 -7.82 -10.85
CA ALA A 263 -9.04 -7.46 -9.82
C ALA A 263 -10.21 -8.44 -9.81
N THR A 264 -10.73 -8.82 -10.98
CA THR A 264 -11.84 -9.77 -11.10
C THR A 264 -11.47 -11.13 -10.53
N ARG A 265 -10.28 -11.63 -10.88
CA ARG A 265 -9.80 -12.93 -10.38
C ARG A 265 -9.53 -12.89 -8.88
N LEU A 266 -8.94 -11.81 -8.38
CA LEU A 266 -8.69 -11.65 -6.94
C LEU A 266 -10.01 -11.56 -6.14
N ARG A 267 -11.04 -10.83 -6.63
CA ARG A 267 -12.38 -10.80 -6.02
C ARG A 267 -12.97 -12.19 -5.92
N ALA A 268 -12.90 -12.98 -7.00
CA ALA A 268 -13.40 -14.34 -6.98
C ALA A 268 -12.72 -15.21 -5.90
N LEU A 269 -11.41 -15.08 -5.70
CA LEU A 269 -10.71 -15.78 -4.63
C LEU A 269 -11.11 -15.33 -3.22
N LEU A 270 -11.43 -14.04 -3.05
CA LEU A 270 -11.88 -13.48 -1.77
C LEU A 270 -13.32 -13.90 -1.43
N GLU A 271 -14.19 -14.04 -2.42
CA GLU A 271 -15.59 -14.43 -2.25
C GLU A 271 -15.79 -15.95 -2.10
N TYR A 272 -14.97 -16.75 -2.78
CA TYR A 272 -15.05 -18.20 -2.79
C TYR A 272 -13.72 -18.81 -2.33
N PRO A 273 -13.43 -18.73 -1.02
CA PRO A 273 -12.23 -19.39 -0.50
C PRO A 273 -12.29 -20.87 -0.82
N SER A 274 -11.19 -21.43 -1.31
CA SER A 274 -11.08 -22.86 -1.53
C SER A 274 -11.46 -23.59 -0.25
N ALA A 275 -12.32 -24.61 -0.34
CA ALA A 275 -12.60 -25.47 0.80
C ALA A 275 -11.25 -25.96 1.37
N PRO A 276 -11.07 -25.98 2.71
CA PRO A 276 -9.83 -26.45 3.30
C PRO A 276 -9.54 -27.84 2.72
N GLY A 277 -8.38 -27.95 2.06
CA GLY A 277 -8.00 -29.16 1.36
C GLY A 277 -8.15 -30.36 2.28
N ALA A 278 -8.86 -31.40 1.81
CA ALA A 278 -8.77 -32.73 2.38
C ALA A 278 -7.28 -33.11 2.31
N GLY A 279 -6.65 -33.20 3.47
CA GLY A 279 -5.27 -33.68 3.55
C GLY A 279 -5.15 -35.03 2.81
N PRO A 280 -3.98 -35.35 2.30
CA PRO A 280 -3.75 -36.68 1.70
C PRO A 280 -4.05 -37.74 2.75
N GLU A 281 -4.92 -38.69 2.36
CA GLU A 281 -5.16 -39.93 3.10
C GLU A 281 -3.87 -40.76 3.19
#